data_284bc3524b6b690b2ff3a2446afa8664
#
_entry.id   284bc3524b6b690b2ff3a2446afa8664
#
_cell.length_a   1.000
_cell.length_b   1.000
_cell.length_c   1.000
_cell.angle_alpha   90.00
_cell.angle_beta   90.00
_cell.angle_gamma   90.00
#
_symmetry.space_group_name_H-M   'P 1'
#
loop_
_entity.id
_entity.type
_entity.pdbx_description
1 polymer ?
#
loop_
_entity_poly.entity_id
_entity_poly.type
_entity_poly.pdbx_seq_one_letter_code
_entity_poly.pdbx_strand_id
1 'polypeptide(L)'
;MIDLLPDILSHLTQLDAPVRTLYPADFTQLPCIVLTETANDVFARADGAPHLHEVEYTLESWASALSQTHALAAKLDEKLSALGFSRTYCCDLFDAATRAHRRVMRYRALCDEHRIITQ
;
A
#
# COMPACT_ATOMS: atom_id res chain seq x y z
N MET A 1 12.84 14.00 3.98
CA MET A 1 11.69 13.24 3.44
C MET A 1 12.19 12.09 2.60
N ILE A 2 11.60 10.94 2.76
CA ILE A 2 11.96 9.75 1.97
C ILE A 2 10.81 9.41 1.03
N ASP A 3 11.12 8.93 -0.17
CA ASP A 3 10.11 8.53 -1.14
C ASP A 3 10.34 7.08 -1.57
N LEU A 4 9.49 6.19 -1.07
CA LEU A 4 9.54 4.77 -1.40
C LEU A 4 8.52 4.38 -2.47
N LEU A 5 7.72 5.31 -2.96
CA LEU A 5 6.66 5.01 -3.91
C LEU A 5 7.18 4.33 -5.18
N PRO A 6 8.28 4.82 -5.82
CA PRO A 6 8.80 4.14 -7.00
C PRO A 6 9.21 2.69 -6.74
N ASP A 7 9.83 2.43 -5.59
CA ASP A 7 10.26 1.07 -5.23
C ASP A 7 9.06 0.15 -5.01
N ILE A 8 8.04 0.64 -4.31
CA ILE A 8 6.82 -0.14 -4.09
C ILE A 8 6.16 -0.45 -5.42
N LEU A 9 6.01 0.56 -6.29
CA LEU A 9 5.39 0.36 -7.60
C LEU A 9 6.14 -0.69 -8.43
N SER A 10 7.46 -0.67 -8.41
CA SER A 10 8.25 -1.64 -9.17
C SER A 10 8.02 -3.08 -8.70
N HIS A 11 7.76 -3.28 -7.42
CA HIS A 11 7.48 -4.62 -6.86
C HIS A 11 6.06 -5.09 -7.13
N LEU A 12 5.16 -4.20 -7.50
CA LEU A 12 3.75 -4.53 -7.76
C LEU A 12 3.43 -4.75 -9.24
N THR A 13 4.40 -4.58 -10.15
CA THR A 13 4.15 -4.67 -11.59
C THR A 13 3.77 -6.06 -12.07
N GLN A 14 4.07 -7.09 -11.30
CA GLN A 14 3.80 -8.50 -11.69
C GLN A 14 2.43 -8.99 -11.22
N LEU A 15 1.65 -8.15 -10.59
CA LEU A 15 0.31 -8.51 -10.15
C LEU A 15 -0.69 -8.39 -11.30
N ASP A 16 -1.74 -9.21 -11.26
CA ASP A 16 -2.74 -9.30 -12.33
C ASP A 16 -3.76 -8.16 -12.27
N ALA A 17 -3.34 -6.97 -11.85
CA ALA A 17 -4.20 -5.82 -11.74
C ALA A 17 -3.37 -4.54 -11.87
N PRO A 18 -3.89 -3.50 -12.55
CA PRO A 18 -3.19 -2.23 -12.63
C PRO A 18 -3.13 -1.57 -11.25
N VAL A 19 -1.99 -0.91 -10.98
CA VAL A 19 -1.79 -0.12 -9.76
C VAL A 19 -1.93 1.34 -10.13
N ARG A 20 -2.81 2.03 -9.39
CA ARG A 20 -3.07 3.45 -9.57
C ARG A 20 -2.73 4.21 -8.30
N THR A 21 -2.26 5.43 -8.44
CA THR A 21 -1.92 6.31 -7.30
C THR A 21 -3.01 7.33 -7.01
N LEU A 22 -4.03 7.38 -7.84
CA LEU A 22 -5.23 8.19 -7.65
C LEU A 22 -6.45 7.31 -7.87
N TYR A 23 -7.56 7.65 -7.26
CA TYR A 23 -8.81 6.97 -7.56
C TYR A 23 -9.19 7.22 -9.02
N PRO A 24 -9.53 6.16 -9.77
CA PRO A 24 -10.05 6.34 -11.13
C PRO A 24 -11.35 7.14 -11.11
N ALA A 25 -11.66 7.81 -12.22
CA ALA A 25 -12.93 8.52 -12.37
C ALA A 25 -14.14 7.58 -12.19
N ASP A 26 -13.97 6.34 -12.61
CA ASP A 26 -14.92 5.26 -12.36
C ASP A 26 -14.16 3.96 -12.11
N PHE A 27 -14.84 2.94 -11.61
CA PHE A 27 -14.25 1.63 -11.35
C PHE A 27 -14.78 0.60 -12.34
N THR A 28 -14.75 0.93 -13.63
CA THR A 28 -15.21 0.03 -14.69
C THR A 28 -14.17 -1.01 -15.07
N GLN A 29 -12.89 -0.72 -14.80
CA GLN A 29 -11.80 -1.66 -15.07
C GLN A 29 -11.34 -2.33 -13.78
N LEU A 30 -12.03 -3.39 -13.41
CA LEU A 30 -11.71 -4.21 -12.25
C LEU A 30 -11.11 -5.53 -12.71
N PRO A 31 -10.21 -6.13 -11.91
CA PRO A 31 -9.68 -5.63 -10.64
C PRO A 31 -8.68 -4.49 -10.81
N CYS A 32 -8.52 -3.70 -9.75
CA CYS A 32 -7.47 -2.69 -9.72
C CYS A 32 -6.96 -2.49 -8.29
N ILE A 33 -5.78 -1.91 -8.19
CA ILE A 33 -5.15 -1.60 -6.91
C ILE A 33 -4.99 -0.08 -6.83
N VAL A 34 -5.34 0.50 -5.69
CA VAL A 34 -5.09 1.92 -5.41
C VAL A 34 -4.06 2.00 -4.29
N LEU A 35 -2.96 2.69 -4.56
CA LEU A 35 -1.86 2.87 -3.62
C LEU A 35 -1.73 4.35 -3.28
N THR A 36 -1.79 4.67 -1.99
CA THR A 36 -1.71 6.05 -1.50
C THR A 36 -0.71 6.13 -0.36
N GLU A 37 0.17 7.14 -0.38
CA GLU A 37 0.99 7.45 0.79
C GLU A 37 0.13 8.23 1.77
N THR A 38 -0.02 7.71 2.99
CA THR A 38 -0.90 8.30 3.99
C THR A 38 -0.16 8.95 5.15
N ALA A 39 1.15 8.68 5.30
CA ALA A 39 2.00 9.39 6.25
C ALA A 39 3.46 9.27 5.84
N ASN A 40 4.22 10.33 6.13
CA ASN A 40 5.67 10.37 5.89
C ASN A 40 6.25 11.37 6.86
N ASP A 41 6.63 10.90 8.05
CA ASP A 41 7.01 11.74 9.16
C ASP A 41 8.42 11.44 9.65
N VAL A 42 9.06 12.44 10.23
CA VAL A 42 10.30 12.21 10.96
C VAL A 42 9.95 11.50 12.25
N PHE A 43 10.46 10.28 12.41
CA PHE A 43 10.17 9.46 13.58
C PHE A 43 11.09 9.79 14.75
N ALA A 44 12.40 9.90 14.47
CA ALA A 44 13.39 10.16 15.50
C ALA A 44 14.58 10.93 14.92
N ARG A 45 15.21 11.71 15.80
CA ARG A 45 16.47 12.39 15.50
C ARG A 45 17.47 12.07 16.60
N ALA A 46 18.69 11.78 16.21
CA ALA A 46 19.82 11.72 17.10
C ALA A 46 20.84 12.76 16.66
N ASP A 47 21.53 13.42 17.59
CA ASP A 47 22.52 14.44 17.27
C ASP A 47 23.57 13.86 16.33
N GLY A 48 23.76 14.52 15.17
CA GLY A 48 24.74 14.12 14.19
C GLY A 48 24.43 12.83 13.45
N ALA A 49 23.24 12.23 13.67
CA ALA A 49 22.83 10.99 13.02
C ALA A 49 21.78 11.25 11.94
N PRO A 50 21.66 10.35 10.96
CA PRO A 50 20.57 10.40 9.98
C PRO A 50 19.22 10.32 10.66
N HIS A 51 18.22 10.96 10.05
CA HIS A 51 16.87 10.90 10.56
C HIS A 51 16.24 9.53 10.23
N LEU A 52 15.41 9.06 11.14
CA LEU A 52 14.49 7.97 10.86
C LEU A 52 13.15 8.54 10.42
N HIS A 53 12.55 7.92 9.43
CA HIS A 53 11.25 8.31 8.91
C HIS A 53 10.25 7.18 9.13
N GLU A 54 9.04 7.54 9.53
CA GLU A 54 7.93 6.60 9.57
C GLU A 54 7.05 6.90 8.37
N VAL A 55 6.86 5.89 7.53
CA VAL A 55 6.01 6.01 6.35
C VAL A 55 4.83 5.05 6.48
N GLU A 56 3.69 5.49 5.97
CA GLU A 56 2.48 4.68 5.91
C GLU A 56 1.90 4.75 4.51
N TYR A 57 1.54 3.60 3.99
CA TYR A 57 0.87 3.48 2.69
C TYR A 57 -0.44 2.72 2.88
N THR A 58 -1.46 3.18 2.18
CA THR A 58 -2.74 2.48 2.11
C THR A 58 -2.84 1.83 0.74
N LEU A 59 -3.16 0.54 0.74
CA LEU A 59 -3.41 -0.23 -0.46
C LEU A 59 -4.84 -0.73 -0.44
N GLU A 60 -5.55 -0.52 -1.55
CA GLU A 60 -6.91 -1.01 -1.71
C GLU A 60 -6.96 -1.94 -2.91
N SER A 61 -7.46 -3.14 -2.70
CA SER A 61 -7.74 -4.07 -3.80
C SER A 61 -9.23 -3.98 -4.12
N TRP A 62 -9.53 -3.56 -5.35
CA TRP A 62 -10.90 -3.39 -5.84
C TRP A 62 -11.22 -4.49 -6.83
N ALA A 63 -12.37 -5.12 -6.68
CA ALA A 63 -12.84 -6.15 -7.61
C ALA A 63 -14.36 -6.27 -7.55
N SER A 64 -14.93 -6.93 -8.56
CA SER A 64 -16.36 -7.18 -8.61
C SER A 64 -16.81 -8.29 -7.66
N ALA A 65 -15.90 -9.14 -7.20
CA ALA A 65 -16.19 -10.22 -6.26
C ALA A 65 -15.32 -10.11 -5.02
N LEU A 66 -15.89 -10.39 -3.85
CA LEU A 66 -15.17 -10.35 -2.59
C LEU A 66 -13.96 -11.27 -2.59
N SER A 67 -14.10 -12.48 -3.12
CA SER A 67 -12.99 -13.45 -3.20
C SER A 67 -11.81 -12.93 -4.00
N GLN A 68 -12.05 -12.14 -5.04
CA GLN A 68 -10.97 -11.53 -5.82
C GLN A 68 -10.21 -10.47 -5.03
N THR A 69 -10.92 -9.66 -4.22
CA THR A 69 -10.24 -8.67 -3.37
C THR A 69 -9.33 -9.34 -2.37
N HIS A 70 -9.77 -10.45 -1.80
CA HIS A 70 -8.98 -11.21 -0.83
C HIS A 70 -7.77 -11.88 -1.47
N ALA A 71 -7.94 -12.49 -2.64
CA ALA A 71 -6.83 -13.11 -3.36
C ALA A 71 -5.76 -12.09 -3.75
N LEU A 72 -6.18 -10.94 -4.24
CA LEU A 72 -5.28 -9.85 -4.62
C LEU A 72 -4.59 -9.25 -3.39
N ALA A 73 -5.35 -9.06 -2.32
CA ALA A 73 -4.81 -8.54 -1.06
C ALA A 73 -3.74 -9.48 -0.47
N ALA A 74 -3.92 -10.80 -0.57
CA ALA A 74 -2.92 -11.75 -0.10
C ALA A 74 -1.60 -11.60 -0.85
N LYS A 75 -1.65 -11.38 -2.16
CA LYS A 75 -0.45 -11.13 -2.97
C LYS A 75 0.22 -9.82 -2.60
N LEU A 76 -0.57 -8.77 -2.37
CA LEU A 76 -0.06 -7.47 -1.92
C LEU A 76 0.62 -7.59 -0.56
N ASP A 77 -0.01 -8.28 0.38
CA ASP A 77 0.53 -8.48 1.72
C ASP A 77 1.89 -9.19 1.67
N GLU A 78 2.01 -10.19 0.84
CA GLU A 78 3.26 -10.91 0.64
C GLU A 78 4.36 -9.99 0.11
N LYS A 79 4.03 -9.14 -0.88
CA LYS A 79 4.99 -8.19 -1.46
C LYS A 79 5.43 -7.14 -0.45
N LEU A 80 4.48 -6.53 0.26
CA LEU A 80 4.78 -5.47 1.23
C LEU A 80 5.56 -6.03 2.42
N SER A 81 5.20 -7.22 2.90
CA SER A 81 5.92 -7.89 3.98
C SER A 81 7.36 -8.20 3.59
N ALA A 82 7.58 -8.67 2.37
CA ALA A 82 8.92 -8.95 1.86
C ALA A 82 9.78 -7.68 1.77
N LEU A 83 9.17 -6.53 1.56
CA LEU A 83 9.87 -5.25 1.56
C LEU A 83 10.19 -4.72 2.96
N GLY A 84 9.61 -5.31 4.01
CA GLY A 84 9.84 -4.88 5.38
C GLY A 84 8.71 -4.06 5.99
N PHE A 85 7.58 -3.95 5.31
CA PHE A 85 6.40 -3.27 5.85
C PHE A 85 5.63 -4.16 6.80
N SER A 86 5.06 -3.54 7.83
CA SER A 86 4.14 -4.21 8.76
C SER A 86 2.72 -3.74 8.48
N ARG A 87 1.80 -4.68 8.35
CA ARG A 87 0.39 -4.34 8.17
C ARG A 87 -0.19 -3.91 9.51
N THR A 88 -0.84 -2.74 9.53
CA THR A 88 -1.42 -2.16 10.73
C THR A 88 -2.95 -2.09 10.69
N TYR A 89 -3.56 -2.32 9.53
CA TYR A 89 -5.00 -2.21 9.37
C TYR A 89 -5.46 -3.03 8.17
N CYS A 90 -6.64 -3.63 8.29
CA CYS A 90 -7.26 -4.36 7.19
C CYS A 90 -8.78 -4.41 7.41
N CYS A 91 -9.55 -4.03 6.40
CA CYS A 91 -11.00 -4.19 6.43
C CYS A 91 -11.57 -4.38 5.03
N ASP A 92 -12.77 -4.95 4.97
CA ASP A 92 -13.54 -5.07 3.73
C ASP A 92 -14.62 -4.01 3.69
N LEU A 93 -14.79 -3.40 2.52
CA LEU A 93 -15.86 -2.44 2.27
C LEU A 93 -16.54 -2.78 0.95
N PHE A 94 -17.81 -2.43 0.85
CA PHE A 94 -18.58 -2.54 -0.38
C PHE A 94 -19.07 -1.17 -0.80
N ASP A 95 -18.80 -0.80 -2.05
CA ASP A 95 -19.26 0.47 -2.60
C ASP A 95 -20.55 0.21 -3.38
N ALA A 96 -21.67 0.67 -2.83
CA ALA A 96 -23.00 0.45 -3.44
C ALA A 96 -23.13 1.17 -4.78
N ALA A 97 -22.48 2.31 -4.97
CA ALA A 97 -22.59 3.09 -6.20
C ALA A 97 -21.97 2.37 -7.39
N THR A 98 -20.79 1.82 -7.21
CA THR A 98 -20.06 1.09 -8.25
C THR A 98 -20.32 -0.41 -8.21
N ARG A 99 -20.94 -0.91 -7.13
CA ARG A 99 -21.15 -2.33 -6.84
C ARG A 99 -19.84 -3.12 -6.78
N ALA A 100 -18.79 -2.47 -6.35
CA ALA A 100 -17.47 -3.07 -6.23
C ALA A 100 -17.14 -3.36 -4.77
N HIS A 101 -16.45 -4.46 -4.54
CA HIS A 101 -15.85 -4.77 -3.25
C HIS A 101 -14.45 -4.19 -3.21
N ARG A 102 -14.02 -3.77 -2.02
CA ARG A 102 -12.63 -3.40 -1.81
C ARG A 102 -12.14 -3.90 -0.47
N ARG A 103 -10.86 -4.26 -0.44
CA ARG A 103 -10.17 -4.58 0.80
C ARG A 103 -9.12 -3.51 1.03
N VAL A 104 -9.23 -2.79 2.14
CA VAL A 104 -8.36 -1.70 2.50
C VAL A 104 -7.32 -2.20 3.49
N MET A 105 -6.04 -1.97 3.19
CA MET A 105 -4.94 -2.37 4.07
C MET A 105 -3.99 -1.19 4.25
N ARG A 106 -3.47 -1.03 5.47
CA ARG A 106 -2.44 -0.03 5.76
C ARG A 106 -1.16 -0.73 6.15
N TYR A 107 -0.06 -0.18 5.68
CA TYR A 107 1.28 -0.70 5.91
C TYR A 107 2.18 0.42 6.39
N ARG A 108 2.98 0.10 7.40
CA ARG A 108 3.87 1.05 8.03
C ARG A 108 5.29 0.51 8.01
N ALA A 109 6.27 1.40 7.86
CA ALA A 109 7.67 1.05 7.93
C ALA A 109 8.48 2.19 8.56
N LEU A 110 9.55 1.84 9.24
CA LEU A 110 10.59 2.77 9.63
C LEU A 110 11.71 2.68 8.60
N CYS A 111 12.21 3.83 8.16
CA CYS A 111 13.20 3.91 7.11
C CYS A 111 14.30 4.89 7.50
N ASP A 112 15.53 4.61 7.10
CA ASP A 112 16.54 5.63 6.97
C ASP A 112 16.53 6.15 5.52
N GLU A 113 17.49 6.98 5.13
CA GLU A 113 17.51 7.57 3.79
C GLU A 113 17.76 6.55 2.67
N HIS A 114 18.17 5.34 3.00
CA HIS A 114 18.62 4.35 2.04
C HIS A 114 17.80 3.08 2.01
N ARG A 115 17.10 2.75 3.10
CA ARG A 115 16.43 1.46 3.21
C ARG A 115 15.35 1.44 4.27
N ILE A 116 14.48 0.45 4.14
CA ILE A 116 13.50 0.11 5.15
C ILE A 116 14.21 -0.71 6.24
N ILE A 117 14.04 -0.28 7.49
CA ILE A 117 14.67 -0.94 8.64
C ILE A 117 13.65 -1.50 9.63
N THR A 118 12.36 -1.37 9.35
CA THR A 118 11.30 -1.86 10.23
C THR A 118 11.22 -3.36 10.22
N GLN A 119 10.82 -3.85 11.35
CA GLN A 119 10.44 -5.24 11.54
C GLN A 119 8.95 -5.36 11.83
#